data_3cef887f1f03cde472d38559bffd3378
#
_entry.id   3cef887f1f03cde472d38559bffd3378
#
_cell.length_a   1.000
_cell.length_b   1.000
_cell.length_c   1.000
_cell.angle_alpha   90.00
_cell.angle_beta   90.00
_cell.angle_gamma   90.00
#
_symmetry.space_group_name_H-M   'P 1'
#
loop_
_entity.id
_entity.type
_entity.pdbx_description
1 polymer ?
#
loop_
_entity_poly.entity_id
_entity_poly.type
_entity_poly.pdbx_seq_one_letter_code
_entity_poly.pdbx_strand_id
1 'polypeptide(L)'
;MDNIPLYVILFFALFIFLSSFFTVKQQTSAIVERFGKFQSIRHSGLQLKIPIVDKIAGKINLKIQQLDVIIETKTKENVFVKMKVSVQFKVIQDKVYEAFYKLEYPHDQITSYVFDVVRAEVPKLKLDDVFERKDDIAIAVKRELNEAMTTYGYDIINTLITDIDPDIQVKNAMNRINAADREKSAAEYEAEAGRIRIVAKAKAEAESKRLQGQGIADQRREIARGLVESVDILNKVGINSQEASALIVVTQHYDTLQAIGADANSNLILLPNSPQAGSDMLNNMVASFTASNQVGESMKRYQKKKDSGQEVKRSMTDFNQSEDSKARDKENPENPDLV
;
A
#
# COMPACT_ATOMS: atom_id res chain seq x y z
N MET A 1 -2.74 -35.90 -95.31
CA MET A 1 -3.24 -36.27 -93.93
C MET A 1 -2.11 -36.69 -92.98
N ASP A 2 -0.83 -36.47 -93.33
CA ASP A 2 0.32 -37.13 -92.71
C ASP A 2 0.88 -36.48 -91.47
N ASN A 3 0.36 -35.29 -91.03
CA ASN A 3 0.87 -34.59 -89.86
C ASN A 3 0.02 -34.70 -88.56
N ILE A 4 -1.12 -35.44 -88.59
CA ILE A 4 -2.00 -35.64 -87.46
C ILE A 4 -1.27 -36.27 -86.22
N PRO A 5 -0.45 -37.32 -86.38
CA PRO A 5 0.26 -37.92 -85.29
C PRO A 5 1.28 -36.97 -84.67
N LEU A 6 1.89 -36.07 -85.45
CA LEU A 6 2.83 -35.06 -84.97
C LEU A 6 2.14 -34.03 -84.06
N TYR A 7 0.94 -33.55 -84.45
CA TYR A 7 0.16 -32.61 -83.63
C TYR A 7 -0.33 -33.24 -82.36
N VAL A 8 -0.69 -34.52 -82.34
CA VAL A 8 -1.06 -35.26 -81.13
C VAL A 8 0.12 -35.39 -80.18
N ILE A 9 1.33 -35.72 -80.70
CA ILE A 9 2.55 -35.79 -79.85
C ILE A 9 2.92 -34.41 -79.27
N LEU A 10 2.82 -33.36 -80.10
CA LEU A 10 3.09 -31.99 -79.64
C LEU A 10 2.12 -31.52 -78.55
N PHE A 11 0.81 -31.83 -78.73
CA PHE A 11 -0.21 -31.56 -77.75
C PHE A 11 0.04 -32.31 -76.44
N PHE A 12 0.42 -33.56 -76.45
CA PHE A 12 0.76 -34.34 -75.31
C PHE A 12 2.05 -33.78 -74.61
N ALA A 13 3.05 -33.42 -75.43
CA ALA A 13 4.28 -32.81 -74.87
C ALA A 13 3.99 -31.47 -74.22
N LEU A 14 3.16 -30.61 -74.81
CA LEU A 14 2.72 -29.34 -74.23
C LEU A 14 1.88 -29.56 -72.95
N PHE A 15 0.97 -30.53 -72.97
CA PHE A 15 0.18 -30.89 -71.79
C PHE A 15 1.04 -31.39 -70.65
N ILE A 16 2.03 -32.23 -70.88
CA ILE A 16 3.00 -32.71 -69.92
C ILE A 16 3.82 -31.55 -69.40
N PHE A 17 4.26 -30.64 -70.27
CA PHE A 17 5.02 -29.44 -69.89
C PHE A 17 4.21 -28.51 -68.97
N LEU A 18 2.96 -28.22 -69.33
CA LEU A 18 2.06 -27.39 -68.49
C LEU A 18 1.72 -28.07 -67.18
N SER A 19 1.54 -29.39 -67.13
CA SER A 19 1.31 -30.17 -65.88
C SER A 19 2.52 -30.31 -65.00
N SER A 20 3.70 -29.93 -65.45
CA SER A 20 4.95 -29.93 -64.71
C SER A 20 5.04 -28.78 -63.68
N PHE A 21 4.28 -27.71 -63.89
CA PHE A 21 4.29 -26.56 -63.04
C PHE A 21 3.26 -26.70 -61.93
N PHE A 22 3.70 -26.34 -60.69
CA PHE A 22 2.78 -26.18 -59.56
C PHE A 22 3.21 -25.01 -58.67
N THR A 23 2.27 -24.42 -57.98
CA THR A 23 2.53 -23.31 -57.06
C THR A 23 2.46 -23.74 -55.62
N VAL A 24 3.42 -23.25 -54.82
CA VAL A 24 3.46 -23.42 -53.38
C VAL A 24 3.14 -22.07 -52.76
N LYS A 25 2.16 -22.02 -51.84
CA LYS A 25 1.77 -20.80 -51.14
C LYS A 25 2.89 -20.28 -50.26
N GLN A 26 2.90 -18.97 -50.04
CA GLN A 26 3.83 -18.35 -49.11
C GLN A 26 3.67 -18.94 -47.68
N GLN A 27 4.80 -19.10 -46.98
CA GLN A 27 4.84 -19.73 -45.67
C GLN A 27 4.31 -21.18 -45.62
N THR A 28 4.48 -21.91 -46.74
CA THR A 28 4.30 -23.36 -46.79
C THR A 28 5.46 -24.01 -47.54
N SER A 29 5.77 -25.26 -47.22
CA SER A 29 6.69 -26.10 -47.96
C SER A 29 5.95 -27.34 -48.47
N ALA A 30 6.19 -27.71 -49.74
CA ALA A 30 5.64 -28.93 -50.31
C ALA A 30 6.74 -30.00 -50.35
N ILE A 31 6.38 -31.20 -49.90
CA ILE A 31 7.26 -32.37 -49.93
C ILE A 31 6.97 -33.18 -51.19
N VAL A 32 7.99 -33.41 -51.97
CA VAL A 32 7.91 -34.16 -53.22
C VAL A 32 8.56 -35.51 -53.04
N GLU A 33 7.79 -36.55 -53.34
CA GLU A 33 8.23 -37.94 -53.38
C GLU A 33 8.33 -38.42 -54.82
N ARG A 34 9.28 -39.29 -55.08
CA ARG A 34 9.44 -40.01 -56.34
C ARG A 34 9.32 -41.51 -56.05
N PHE A 35 8.27 -42.12 -56.59
CA PHE A 35 7.96 -43.55 -56.36
C PHE A 35 7.93 -43.91 -54.85
N GLY A 36 7.36 -43.01 -54.00
CA GLY A 36 7.26 -43.23 -52.57
C GLY A 36 8.56 -42.95 -51.78
N LYS A 37 9.62 -42.51 -52.45
CA LYS A 37 10.87 -42.09 -51.77
C LYS A 37 10.98 -40.57 -51.74
N PHE A 38 11.39 -40.01 -50.63
CA PHE A 38 11.68 -38.57 -50.49
C PHE A 38 12.66 -38.09 -51.56
N GLN A 39 12.29 -37.05 -52.30
CA GLN A 39 13.14 -36.47 -53.34
C GLN A 39 13.64 -35.06 -52.96
N SER A 40 12.73 -34.16 -52.60
CA SER A 40 13.11 -32.78 -52.29
C SER A 40 11.97 -32.02 -51.57
N ILE A 41 12.35 -30.95 -50.88
CA ILE A 41 11.43 -29.97 -50.33
C ILE A 41 11.33 -28.79 -51.30
N ARG A 42 10.12 -28.36 -51.60
CA ARG A 42 9.85 -27.20 -52.47
C ARG A 42 9.30 -26.05 -51.65
N HIS A 43 10.01 -24.91 -51.71
CA HIS A 43 9.61 -23.69 -51.02
C HIS A 43 8.55 -22.91 -51.82
N SER A 44 8.05 -21.82 -51.21
CA SER A 44 7.04 -20.96 -51.83
C SER A 44 7.45 -20.43 -53.21
N GLY A 45 6.47 -20.32 -54.12
CA GLY A 45 6.63 -19.84 -55.46
C GLY A 45 6.23 -20.88 -56.52
N LEU A 46 6.62 -20.60 -57.78
CA LEU A 46 6.42 -21.51 -58.93
C LEU A 46 7.50 -22.61 -58.87
N GLN A 47 7.08 -23.85 -58.84
CA GLN A 47 7.96 -25.03 -58.73
C GLN A 47 7.70 -26.00 -59.85
N LEU A 48 8.73 -26.79 -60.20
CA LEU A 48 8.67 -27.82 -61.23
C LEU A 48 8.64 -29.21 -60.60
N LYS A 49 7.81 -30.07 -61.10
CA LYS A 49 7.78 -31.50 -60.80
C LYS A 49 7.72 -32.30 -62.10
N ILE A 50 8.22 -33.52 -62.10
CA ILE A 50 8.05 -34.44 -63.20
C ILE A 50 6.65 -35.05 -63.07
N PRO A 51 5.72 -34.71 -63.99
CA PRO A 51 4.36 -35.29 -63.95
C PRO A 51 4.46 -36.84 -64.11
N ILE A 52 3.52 -37.55 -63.45
CA ILE A 52 3.44 -38.99 -63.31
C ILE A 52 4.45 -39.63 -62.36
N VAL A 53 5.70 -39.16 -62.31
CA VAL A 53 6.78 -39.72 -61.49
C VAL A 53 6.83 -39.07 -60.09
N ASP A 54 6.70 -37.73 -60.06
CA ASP A 54 6.78 -36.94 -58.79
C ASP A 54 5.38 -36.70 -58.24
N LYS A 55 5.18 -37.11 -56.99
CA LYS A 55 3.94 -36.90 -56.23
C LYS A 55 4.19 -35.92 -55.09
N ILE A 56 3.27 -35.01 -54.84
CA ILE A 56 3.28 -34.18 -53.65
C ILE A 56 2.72 -35.02 -52.51
N ALA A 57 3.60 -35.42 -51.56
CA ALA A 57 3.23 -36.22 -50.40
C ALA A 57 2.41 -35.40 -49.39
N GLY A 58 2.80 -34.15 -49.20
CA GLY A 58 2.08 -33.25 -48.34
C GLY A 58 2.58 -31.80 -48.39
N LYS A 59 1.87 -30.92 -47.73
CA LYS A 59 2.25 -29.51 -47.57
C LYS A 59 2.30 -29.20 -46.09
N ILE A 60 3.42 -28.67 -45.61
CA ILE A 60 3.60 -28.24 -44.22
C ILE A 60 3.45 -26.73 -44.10
N ASN A 61 2.71 -26.28 -43.11
CA ASN A 61 2.56 -24.86 -42.78
C ASN A 61 3.75 -24.41 -41.90
N LEU A 62 4.46 -23.37 -42.35
CA LEU A 62 5.59 -22.78 -41.61
C LEU A 62 5.20 -21.59 -40.75
N LYS A 63 3.89 -21.20 -40.80
CA LYS A 63 3.40 -20.13 -39.93
C LYS A 63 3.41 -20.57 -38.47
N ILE A 64 3.47 -19.58 -37.56
CA ILE A 64 3.26 -19.84 -36.16
C ILE A 64 1.85 -20.35 -35.93
N GLN A 65 1.75 -21.49 -35.27
CA GLN A 65 0.51 -22.13 -34.90
C GLN A 65 0.37 -22.11 -33.38
N GLN A 66 -0.86 -22.11 -32.89
CA GLN A 66 -1.14 -22.17 -31.44
C GLN A 66 -1.93 -23.45 -31.15
N LEU A 67 -1.52 -24.13 -30.10
CA LEU A 67 -2.23 -25.25 -29.52
C LEU A 67 -2.60 -24.92 -28.09
N ASP A 68 -3.88 -24.98 -27.77
CA ASP A 68 -4.39 -24.80 -26.43
C ASP A 68 -4.58 -26.16 -25.74
N VAL A 69 -3.92 -26.39 -24.66
CA VAL A 69 -3.97 -27.62 -23.87
C VAL A 69 -4.62 -27.33 -22.53
N ILE A 70 -5.69 -28.05 -22.20
CA ILE A 70 -6.36 -27.97 -20.90
C ILE A 70 -5.88 -29.14 -20.06
N ILE A 71 -5.33 -28.85 -18.88
CA ILE A 71 -4.71 -29.82 -17.99
C ILE A 71 -5.37 -29.72 -16.61
N GLU A 72 -5.73 -30.86 -16.05
CA GLU A 72 -6.14 -30.96 -14.67
C GLU A 72 -5.02 -31.60 -13.85
N THR A 73 -4.62 -30.90 -12.79
CA THR A 73 -3.57 -31.34 -11.87
C THR A 73 -3.90 -30.90 -10.45
N LYS A 74 -3.12 -31.35 -9.47
CA LYS A 74 -3.28 -30.94 -8.08
C LYS A 74 -2.06 -30.19 -7.58
N THR A 75 -2.31 -29.23 -6.72
CA THR A 75 -1.26 -28.47 -6.03
C THR A 75 -0.68 -29.24 -4.85
N LYS A 76 0.37 -28.69 -4.23
CA LYS A 76 0.96 -29.20 -2.98
C LYS A 76 -0.05 -29.35 -1.83
N GLU A 77 -1.09 -28.52 -1.83
CA GLU A 77 -2.17 -28.52 -0.83
C GLU A 77 -3.32 -29.47 -1.18
N ASN A 78 -3.12 -30.35 -2.19
CA ASN A 78 -4.13 -31.30 -2.71
C ASN A 78 -5.38 -30.60 -3.31
N VAL A 79 -5.27 -29.36 -3.75
CA VAL A 79 -6.32 -28.65 -4.47
C VAL A 79 -6.22 -28.99 -5.95
N PHE A 80 -7.32 -29.45 -6.55
CA PHE A 80 -7.38 -29.65 -7.99
C PHE A 80 -7.52 -28.31 -8.71
N VAL A 81 -6.72 -28.14 -9.77
CA VAL A 81 -6.72 -26.96 -10.60
C VAL A 81 -6.77 -27.36 -12.08
N LYS A 82 -7.60 -26.68 -12.84
CA LYS A 82 -7.62 -26.75 -14.30
C LYS A 82 -6.80 -25.61 -14.83
N MET A 83 -5.80 -25.93 -15.66
CA MET A 83 -4.90 -24.95 -16.24
C MET A 83 -5.03 -25.01 -17.77
N LYS A 84 -5.12 -23.84 -18.39
CA LYS A 84 -5.06 -23.71 -19.84
C LYS A 84 -3.67 -23.21 -20.24
N VAL A 85 -2.93 -24.06 -20.93
CA VAL A 85 -1.60 -23.78 -21.46
C VAL A 85 -1.66 -23.61 -22.95
N SER A 86 -1.29 -22.45 -23.46
CA SER A 86 -1.24 -22.13 -24.88
C SER A 86 0.20 -22.22 -25.38
N VAL A 87 0.48 -23.15 -26.27
CA VAL A 87 1.80 -23.38 -26.86
C VAL A 87 1.82 -22.81 -28.27
N GLN A 88 2.72 -21.89 -28.53
CA GLN A 88 2.99 -21.32 -29.83
C GLN A 88 4.21 -21.99 -30.46
N PHE A 89 4.04 -22.61 -31.59
CA PHE A 89 5.08 -23.37 -32.27
C PHE A 89 5.06 -23.12 -33.78
N LYS A 90 6.17 -23.40 -34.43
CA LYS A 90 6.30 -23.38 -35.89
C LYS A 90 7.21 -24.53 -36.32
N VAL A 91 7.13 -24.88 -37.64
CA VAL A 91 8.09 -25.82 -38.24
C VAL A 91 9.35 -25.08 -38.63
N ILE A 92 10.53 -25.64 -38.30
CA ILE A 92 11.83 -25.13 -38.71
C ILE A 92 12.01 -25.39 -40.21
N GLN A 93 12.27 -24.34 -40.98
CA GLN A 93 12.37 -24.42 -42.45
C GLN A 93 13.37 -25.45 -42.93
N ASP A 94 14.50 -25.59 -42.24
CA ASP A 94 15.58 -26.52 -42.60
C ASP A 94 15.31 -27.96 -42.16
N LYS A 95 14.29 -28.18 -41.29
CA LYS A 95 13.94 -29.48 -40.73
C LYS A 95 12.53 -29.96 -41.12
N VAL A 96 12.06 -29.51 -42.29
CA VAL A 96 10.74 -29.88 -42.81
C VAL A 96 10.63 -31.39 -43.06
N TYR A 97 11.73 -32.03 -43.42
CA TYR A 97 11.80 -33.49 -43.60
C TYR A 97 11.51 -34.22 -42.28
N GLU A 98 12.16 -33.81 -41.20
CA GLU A 98 11.96 -34.39 -39.88
C GLU A 98 10.54 -34.17 -39.39
N ALA A 99 10.00 -32.96 -39.58
CA ALA A 99 8.65 -32.63 -39.17
C ALA A 99 7.56 -33.44 -39.90
N PHE A 100 7.83 -33.87 -41.11
CA PHE A 100 6.85 -34.62 -41.90
C PHE A 100 6.96 -36.13 -41.71
N TYR A 101 8.18 -36.69 -41.69
CA TYR A 101 8.40 -38.12 -41.67
C TYR A 101 8.70 -38.75 -40.33
N LYS A 102 9.19 -37.95 -39.34
CA LYS A 102 9.55 -38.49 -38.03
C LYS A 102 8.45 -38.38 -36.98
N LEU A 103 7.47 -37.50 -37.20
CA LEU A 103 6.40 -37.28 -36.21
C LEU A 103 5.04 -37.21 -36.95
N GLU A 104 4.18 -38.17 -36.63
CA GLU A 104 2.86 -38.29 -37.29
C GLU A 104 1.83 -37.34 -36.67
N TYR A 105 1.80 -37.25 -35.32
CA TYR A 105 0.82 -36.46 -34.54
C TYR A 105 1.52 -35.40 -33.65
N PRO A 106 1.97 -34.28 -34.23
CA PRO A 106 2.72 -33.28 -33.44
C PRO A 106 1.90 -32.64 -32.33
N HIS A 107 0.60 -32.45 -32.53
CA HIS A 107 -0.27 -31.89 -31.52
C HIS A 107 -0.39 -32.78 -30.29
N ASP A 108 -0.56 -34.07 -30.47
CA ASP A 108 -0.67 -35.05 -29.38
C ASP A 108 0.65 -35.19 -28.63
N GLN A 109 1.76 -35.12 -29.32
CA GLN A 109 3.08 -35.17 -28.73
C GLN A 109 3.34 -33.93 -27.89
N ILE A 110 3.06 -32.72 -28.42
CA ILE A 110 3.16 -31.47 -27.68
C ILE A 110 2.28 -31.52 -26.42
N THR A 111 1.02 -31.97 -26.58
CA THR A 111 0.07 -32.12 -25.48
C THR A 111 0.63 -33.02 -24.39
N SER A 112 1.20 -34.18 -24.76
CA SER A 112 1.75 -35.15 -23.81
C SER A 112 2.93 -34.57 -23.01
N TYR A 113 3.84 -33.85 -23.66
CA TYR A 113 4.95 -33.17 -22.96
C TYR A 113 4.46 -32.06 -22.04
N VAL A 114 3.47 -31.26 -22.47
CA VAL A 114 2.88 -30.22 -21.62
C VAL A 114 2.26 -30.85 -20.36
N PHE A 115 1.52 -31.98 -20.52
CA PHE A 115 0.98 -32.72 -19.39
C PHE A 115 2.06 -33.17 -18.41
N ASP A 116 3.15 -33.74 -18.93
CA ASP A 116 4.24 -34.27 -18.11
C ASP A 116 4.88 -33.15 -17.28
N VAL A 117 5.31 -32.06 -17.91
CA VAL A 117 5.99 -30.97 -17.23
C VAL A 117 5.07 -30.27 -16.23
N VAL A 118 3.82 -29.99 -16.59
CA VAL A 118 2.88 -29.32 -15.68
C VAL A 118 2.58 -30.22 -14.47
N ARG A 119 2.39 -31.52 -14.67
CA ARG A 119 2.20 -32.47 -13.57
C ARG A 119 3.44 -32.70 -12.72
N ALA A 120 4.63 -32.39 -13.23
CA ALA A 120 5.86 -32.43 -12.46
C ALA A 120 6.07 -31.15 -11.62
N GLU A 121 5.68 -29.98 -12.13
CA GLU A 121 5.97 -28.69 -11.50
C GLU A 121 4.87 -28.23 -10.54
N VAL A 122 3.59 -28.31 -10.92
CA VAL A 122 2.48 -27.76 -10.13
C VAL A 122 2.33 -28.41 -8.74
N PRO A 123 2.52 -29.75 -8.56
CA PRO A 123 2.42 -30.35 -7.23
C PRO A 123 3.51 -29.92 -6.23
N LYS A 124 4.56 -29.24 -6.69
CA LYS A 124 5.61 -28.68 -5.82
C LYS A 124 5.18 -27.33 -5.21
N LEU A 125 4.18 -26.68 -5.78
CA LEU A 125 3.74 -25.33 -5.48
C LEU A 125 2.41 -25.33 -4.71
N LYS A 126 2.23 -24.33 -3.83
CA LYS A 126 0.93 -24.02 -3.23
C LYS A 126 0.04 -23.37 -4.27
N LEU A 127 -1.26 -23.30 -3.99
CA LEU A 127 -2.22 -22.71 -4.93
C LEU A 127 -1.88 -21.25 -5.25
N ASP A 128 -1.58 -20.44 -4.25
CA ASP A 128 -1.20 -19.04 -4.43
C ASP A 128 0.10 -18.89 -5.22
N ASP A 129 1.10 -19.74 -4.95
CA ASP A 129 2.37 -19.78 -5.69
C ASP A 129 2.17 -20.14 -7.17
N VAL A 130 1.17 -20.99 -7.49
CA VAL A 130 0.86 -21.34 -8.90
C VAL A 130 0.37 -20.11 -9.67
N PHE A 131 -0.45 -19.25 -9.04
CA PHE A 131 -0.89 -18.00 -9.65
C PHE A 131 0.26 -16.99 -9.79
N GLU A 132 1.06 -16.83 -8.75
CA GLU A 132 2.16 -15.86 -8.72
C GLU A 132 3.30 -16.26 -9.66
N ARG A 133 3.64 -17.54 -9.72
CA ARG A 133 4.79 -18.08 -10.47
C ARG A 133 4.39 -18.80 -11.76
N LYS A 134 3.23 -18.48 -12.33
CA LYS A 134 2.75 -19.08 -13.59
C LYS A 134 3.76 -18.94 -14.72
N ASP A 135 4.50 -17.83 -14.77
CA ASP A 135 5.50 -17.58 -15.81
C ASP A 135 6.72 -18.50 -15.65
N ASP A 136 7.13 -18.87 -14.44
CA ASP A 136 8.20 -19.84 -14.20
C ASP A 136 7.79 -21.22 -14.74
N ILE A 137 6.54 -21.62 -14.50
CA ILE A 137 5.99 -22.89 -15.03
C ILE A 137 5.97 -22.83 -16.56
N ALA A 138 5.54 -21.74 -17.16
CA ALA A 138 5.52 -21.56 -18.61
C ALA A 138 6.92 -21.66 -19.23
N ILE A 139 7.93 -21.08 -18.57
CA ILE A 139 9.34 -21.17 -19.00
C ILE A 139 9.85 -22.61 -18.89
N ALA A 140 9.53 -23.33 -17.83
CA ALA A 140 9.91 -24.72 -17.67
C ALA A 140 9.30 -25.59 -18.76
N VAL A 141 7.99 -25.42 -19.05
CA VAL A 141 7.30 -26.11 -20.14
C VAL A 141 7.95 -25.80 -21.47
N LYS A 142 8.22 -24.52 -21.76
CA LYS A 142 8.89 -24.11 -23.01
C LYS A 142 10.24 -24.77 -23.18
N ARG A 143 11.07 -24.81 -22.14
CA ARG A 143 12.42 -25.39 -22.19
C ARG A 143 12.39 -26.86 -22.53
N GLU A 144 11.65 -27.64 -21.74
CA GLU A 144 11.55 -29.10 -21.92
C GLU A 144 10.92 -29.46 -23.27
N LEU A 145 9.85 -28.74 -23.62
CA LEU A 145 9.16 -28.97 -24.88
C LEU A 145 10.03 -28.62 -26.08
N ASN A 146 10.78 -27.50 -26.03
CA ASN A 146 11.65 -27.10 -27.12
C ASN A 146 12.82 -28.07 -27.33
N GLU A 147 13.40 -28.60 -26.23
CA GLU A 147 14.45 -29.59 -26.31
C GLU A 147 13.98 -30.87 -27.02
N ALA A 148 12.81 -31.37 -26.66
CA ALA A 148 12.24 -32.55 -27.26
C ALA A 148 11.80 -32.31 -28.74
N MET A 149 11.07 -31.24 -29.00
CA MET A 149 10.42 -31.00 -30.27
C MET A 149 11.37 -30.50 -31.38
N THR A 150 12.50 -29.87 -31.02
CA THR A 150 13.52 -29.43 -31.97
C THR A 150 14.14 -30.61 -32.72
N THR A 151 14.19 -31.80 -32.14
CA THR A 151 14.65 -33.05 -32.77
C THR A 151 13.72 -33.49 -33.88
N TYR A 152 12.43 -33.17 -33.77
CA TYR A 152 11.39 -33.47 -34.76
C TYR A 152 11.15 -32.31 -35.74
N GLY A 153 11.94 -31.23 -35.67
CA GLY A 153 11.84 -30.11 -36.61
C GLY A 153 10.81 -29.04 -36.21
N TYR A 154 10.36 -29.01 -34.95
CA TYR A 154 9.46 -28.00 -34.42
C TYR A 154 10.21 -27.07 -33.47
N ASP A 155 9.95 -25.78 -33.57
CA ASP A 155 10.49 -24.72 -32.70
C ASP A 155 9.36 -24.14 -31.86
N ILE A 156 9.55 -24.15 -30.54
CA ILE A 156 8.57 -23.61 -29.59
C ILE A 156 8.88 -22.13 -29.37
N ILE A 157 8.07 -21.28 -29.95
CA ILE A 157 8.24 -19.83 -29.87
C ILE A 157 7.97 -19.33 -28.49
N ASN A 158 6.78 -19.68 -27.95
CA ASN A 158 6.38 -19.28 -26.62
C ASN A 158 5.39 -20.28 -26.01
N THR A 159 5.35 -20.28 -24.67
CA THR A 159 4.35 -21.02 -23.91
C THR A 159 3.75 -20.07 -22.89
N LEU A 160 2.44 -20.04 -22.77
CA LEU A 160 1.69 -19.14 -21.91
C LEU A 160 0.68 -19.92 -21.11
N ILE A 161 0.60 -19.65 -19.81
CA ILE A 161 -0.50 -20.12 -18.99
C ILE A 161 -1.57 -19.03 -19.01
N THR A 162 -2.67 -19.30 -19.69
CA THR A 162 -3.72 -18.32 -19.97
C THR A 162 -4.82 -18.32 -18.93
N ASP A 163 -5.05 -19.48 -18.28
CA ASP A 163 -6.09 -19.61 -17.27
C ASP A 163 -5.68 -20.63 -16.20
N ILE A 164 -6.06 -20.36 -14.95
CA ILE A 164 -5.89 -21.25 -13.79
C ILE A 164 -7.20 -21.21 -13.03
N ASP A 165 -7.98 -22.29 -13.11
CA ASP A 165 -9.29 -22.38 -12.47
C ASP A 165 -9.29 -23.50 -11.41
N PRO A 166 -9.23 -23.15 -10.12
CA PRO A 166 -9.35 -24.12 -9.05
C PRO A 166 -10.82 -24.57 -8.90
N ASP A 167 -11.03 -25.66 -8.15
CA ASP A 167 -12.37 -26.13 -7.80
C ASP A 167 -13.23 -25.00 -7.22
N ILE A 168 -14.53 -24.99 -7.57
CA ILE A 168 -15.46 -23.91 -7.21
C ILE A 168 -15.58 -23.71 -5.69
N GLN A 169 -15.45 -24.79 -4.91
CA GLN A 169 -15.53 -24.70 -3.45
C GLN A 169 -14.30 -23.98 -2.89
N VAL A 170 -13.13 -24.27 -3.44
CA VAL A 170 -11.88 -23.61 -3.07
C VAL A 170 -11.90 -22.15 -3.48
N LYS A 171 -12.34 -21.84 -4.69
CA LYS A 171 -12.51 -20.46 -5.18
C LYS A 171 -13.43 -19.63 -4.27
N ASN A 172 -14.54 -20.22 -3.84
CA ASN A 172 -15.47 -19.58 -2.91
C ASN A 172 -14.86 -19.41 -1.50
N ALA A 173 -14.06 -20.36 -1.04
CA ALA A 173 -13.35 -20.26 0.23
C ALA A 173 -12.28 -19.15 0.19
N MET A 174 -11.46 -19.09 -0.86
CA MET A 174 -10.49 -18.02 -1.09
C MET A 174 -11.13 -16.64 -1.15
N ASN A 175 -12.25 -16.52 -1.87
CA ASN A 175 -13.01 -15.26 -1.93
C ASN A 175 -13.49 -14.80 -0.54
N ARG A 176 -13.93 -15.73 0.31
CA ARG A 176 -14.32 -15.40 1.70
C ARG A 176 -13.13 -14.98 2.55
N ILE A 177 -12.00 -15.68 2.45
CA ILE A 177 -10.77 -15.31 3.16
C ILE A 177 -10.32 -13.92 2.73
N ASN A 178 -10.21 -13.69 1.41
CA ASN A 178 -9.81 -12.39 0.87
C ASN A 178 -10.77 -11.26 1.26
N ALA A 179 -12.08 -11.54 1.33
CA ALA A 179 -13.07 -10.57 1.81
C ALA A 179 -12.85 -10.23 3.29
N ALA A 180 -12.64 -11.25 4.14
CA ALA A 180 -12.37 -11.05 5.57
C ALA A 180 -11.06 -10.31 5.82
N ASP A 181 -9.99 -10.62 5.08
CA ASP A 181 -8.71 -9.91 5.19
C ASP A 181 -8.81 -8.44 4.76
N ARG A 182 -9.59 -8.17 3.70
CA ARG A 182 -9.87 -6.79 3.27
C ARG A 182 -10.70 -6.03 4.30
N GLU A 183 -11.73 -6.68 4.87
CA GLU A 183 -12.57 -6.09 5.92
C GLU A 183 -11.75 -5.79 7.18
N LYS A 184 -10.90 -6.72 7.61
CA LYS A 184 -9.94 -6.50 8.71
C LYS A 184 -9.02 -5.32 8.43
N SER A 185 -8.38 -5.29 7.27
CA SER A 185 -7.49 -4.20 6.88
C SER A 185 -8.22 -2.85 6.82
N ALA A 186 -9.45 -2.83 6.29
CA ALA A 186 -10.28 -1.62 6.27
C ALA A 186 -10.60 -1.13 7.69
N ALA A 187 -10.98 -2.04 8.60
CA ALA A 187 -11.25 -1.71 10.00
C ALA A 187 -9.99 -1.18 10.73
N GLU A 188 -8.82 -1.75 10.47
CA GLU A 188 -7.55 -1.27 11.01
C GLU A 188 -7.23 0.15 10.51
N TYR A 189 -7.38 0.42 9.22
CA TYR A 189 -7.19 1.76 8.65
C TYR A 189 -8.21 2.78 9.18
N GLU A 190 -9.48 2.39 9.34
CA GLU A 190 -10.50 3.26 9.91
C GLU A 190 -10.22 3.59 11.38
N ALA A 191 -9.80 2.61 12.18
CA ALA A 191 -9.41 2.81 13.56
C ALA A 191 -8.21 3.75 13.68
N GLU A 192 -7.18 3.55 12.85
CA GLU A 192 -6.00 4.43 12.83
C GLU A 192 -6.35 5.84 12.35
N ALA A 193 -7.18 5.99 11.32
CA ALA A 193 -7.68 7.28 10.87
C ALA A 193 -8.49 7.99 11.98
N GLY A 194 -9.31 7.23 12.71
CA GLY A 194 -10.05 7.71 13.88
C GLY A 194 -9.10 8.21 14.97
N ARG A 195 -8.08 7.43 15.31
CA ARG A 195 -7.05 7.79 16.28
C ARG A 195 -6.33 9.08 15.89
N ILE A 196 -5.91 9.19 14.63
CA ILE A 196 -5.21 10.37 14.09
C ILE A 196 -6.12 11.61 14.19
N ARG A 197 -7.41 11.49 13.83
CA ARG A 197 -8.38 12.60 13.91
C ARG A 197 -8.56 13.06 15.35
N ILE A 198 -8.73 12.15 16.32
CA ILE A 198 -8.90 12.49 17.73
C ILE A 198 -7.66 13.19 18.27
N VAL A 199 -6.47 12.66 18.00
CA VAL A 199 -5.19 13.26 18.44
C VAL A 199 -4.98 14.63 17.81
N ALA A 200 -5.24 14.77 16.50
CA ALA A 200 -5.11 16.05 15.80
C ALA A 200 -6.09 17.09 16.35
N LYS A 201 -7.35 16.70 16.61
CA LYS A 201 -8.35 17.58 17.23
C LYS A 201 -7.94 18.01 18.62
N ALA A 202 -7.50 17.09 19.47
CA ALA A 202 -7.06 17.40 20.83
C ALA A 202 -5.83 18.36 20.83
N LYS A 203 -4.88 18.14 19.93
CA LYS A 203 -3.71 19.03 19.75
C LYS A 203 -4.14 20.43 19.30
N ALA A 204 -5.06 20.51 18.31
CA ALA A 204 -5.58 21.77 17.80
C ALA A 204 -6.36 22.54 18.90
N GLU A 205 -7.18 21.85 19.69
CA GLU A 205 -7.90 22.45 20.80
C GLU A 205 -6.95 22.95 21.90
N ALA A 206 -5.93 22.17 22.26
CA ALA A 206 -4.91 22.58 23.23
C ALA A 206 -4.14 23.81 22.75
N GLU A 207 -3.73 23.82 21.49
CA GLU A 207 -3.03 24.96 20.89
C GLU A 207 -3.91 26.19 20.80
N SER A 208 -5.19 26.03 20.41
CA SER A 208 -6.18 27.10 20.40
C SER A 208 -6.34 27.72 21.78
N LYS A 209 -6.52 26.89 22.84
CA LYS A 209 -6.62 27.37 24.22
C LYS A 209 -5.36 28.06 24.70
N ARG A 210 -4.17 27.55 24.32
CA ARG A 210 -2.89 28.20 24.62
C ARG A 210 -2.78 29.57 23.98
N LEU A 211 -3.12 29.69 22.70
CA LEU A 211 -3.10 30.95 21.96
C LEU A 211 -4.13 31.95 22.51
N GLN A 212 -5.33 31.48 22.86
CA GLN A 212 -6.35 32.30 23.52
C GLN A 212 -5.83 32.81 24.87
N GLY A 213 -5.23 31.94 25.68
CA GLY A 213 -4.61 32.33 26.95
C GLY A 213 -3.50 33.36 26.77
N GLN A 214 -2.65 33.22 25.78
CA GLN A 214 -1.64 34.19 25.42
C GLN A 214 -2.26 35.54 25.00
N GLY A 215 -3.27 35.47 24.11
CA GLY A 215 -3.97 36.69 23.66
C GLY A 215 -4.60 37.46 24.81
N ILE A 216 -5.25 36.76 25.77
CA ILE A 216 -5.82 37.37 26.96
C ILE A 216 -4.71 37.98 27.83
N ALA A 217 -3.58 37.30 28.02
CA ALA A 217 -2.46 37.81 28.79
C ALA A 217 -1.83 39.06 28.17
N ASP A 218 -1.66 39.05 26.86
CA ASP A 218 -1.15 40.20 26.11
C ASP A 218 -2.12 41.36 26.16
N GLN A 219 -3.42 41.12 25.97
CA GLN A 219 -4.45 42.12 26.15
C GLN A 219 -4.41 42.76 27.52
N ARG A 220 -4.34 41.98 28.61
CA ARG A 220 -4.22 42.47 29.98
C ARG A 220 -2.95 43.29 30.20
N ARG A 221 -1.83 42.87 29.56
CA ARG A 221 -0.57 43.61 29.64
C ARG A 221 -0.67 44.98 28.98
N GLU A 222 -1.30 45.06 27.80
CA GLU A 222 -1.49 46.30 27.09
C GLU A 222 -2.47 47.25 27.84
N ILE A 223 -3.56 46.69 28.42
CA ILE A 223 -4.46 47.46 29.29
C ILE A 223 -3.70 48.03 30.50
N ALA A 224 -2.90 47.19 31.17
CA ALA A 224 -2.10 47.64 32.33
C ALA A 224 -1.09 48.71 31.95
N ARG A 225 -0.44 48.61 30.76
CA ARG A 225 0.47 49.64 30.25
C ARG A 225 -0.27 50.93 29.97
N GLY A 226 -1.43 50.89 29.33
CA GLY A 226 -2.28 52.05 29.06
C GLY A 226 -2.77 52.74 30.34
N LEU A 227 -3.09 51.93 31.42
CA LEU A 227 -3.46 52.49 32.71
C LEU A 227 -2.30 53.20 33.39
N VAL A 228 -1.08 52.64 33.39
CA VAL A 228 0.11 53.29 33.94
C VAL A 228 0.39 54.60 33.22
N GLU A 229 0.36 54.60 31.89
CA GLU A 229 0.55 55.82 31.06
C GLU A 229 -0.51 56.88 31.38
N SER A 230 -1.77 56.48 31.55
CA SER A 230 -2.87 57.39 31.90
C SER A 230 -2.69 58.01 33.27
N VAL A 231 -2.25 57.20 34.29
CA VAL A 231 -1.93 57.68 35.65
C VAL A 231 -0.77 58.66 35.60
N ASP A 232 0.28 58.38 34.83
CA ASP A 232 1.44 59.27 34.70
C ASP A 232 1.08 60.64 34.09
N ILE A 233 0.18 60.65 33.09
CA ILE A 233 -0.33 61.88 32.49
C ILE A 233 -1.15 62.68 33.49
N LEU A 234 -2.05 62.05 34.25
CA LEU A 234 -2.85 62.70 35.29
C LEU A 234 -1.99 63.23 36.46
N ASN A 235 -0.95 62.51 36.86
CA ASN A 235 0.03 62.97 37.88
C ASN A 235 0.78 64.25 37.42
N LYS A 236 1.11 64.40 36.13
CA LYS A 236 1.75 65.59 35.53
C LYS A 236 0.84 66.80 35.58
N VAL A 237 -0.46 66.64 35.63
CA VAL A 237 -1.47 67.72 35.69
C VAL A 237 -1.77 68.09 37.19
N GLY A 238 -1.13 67.40 38.16
CA GLY A 238 -1.28 67.72 39.56
C GLY A 238 -2.39 66.95 40.29
N ILE A 239 -2.91 65.88 39.71
CA ILE A 239 -3.89 64.96 40.31
C ILE A 239 -3.13 63.90 41.08
N ASN A 240 -3.49 63.63 42.34
CA ASN A 240 -2.83 62.63 43.16
C ASN A 240 -3.07 61.20 42.56
N SER A 241 -2.05 60.33 42.64
CA SER A 241 -2.09 58.96 42.07
C SER A 241 -3.28 58.12 42.55
N GLN A 242 -3.78 58.37 43.76
CA GLN A 242 -4.97 57.71 44.31
C GLN A 242 -6.25 58.16 43.64
N GLU A 243 -6.40 59.48 43.41
CA GLU A 243 -7.55 60.07 42.73
C GLU A 243 -7.56 59.72 41.26
N ALA A 244 -6.38 59.72 40.61
CA ALA A 244 -6.23 59.28 39.23
C ALA A 244 -6.64 57.82 39.03
N SER A 245 -6.19 56.92 39.91
CA SER A 245 -6.53 55.50 39.87
C SER A 245 -8.04 55.29 40.08
N ALA A 246 -8.64 56.03 41.01
CA ALA A 246 -10.07 55.95 41.24
C ALA A 246 -10.90 56.40 40.03
N LEU A 247 -10.49 57.46 39.36
CA LEU A 247 -11.16 58.00 38.17
C LEU A 247 -11.09 56.98 36.99
N ILE A 248 -9.91 56.31 36.81
CA ILE A 248 -9.73 55.31 35.76
C ILE A 248 -10.60 54.07 36.02
N VAL A 249 -10.67 53.61 37.27
CA VAL A 249 -11.51 52.44 37.60
C VAL A 249 -12.98 52.75 37.39
N VAL A 250 -13.43 53.92 37.75
CA VAL A 250 -14.83 54.35 37.50
C VAL A 250 -15.12 54.44 36.00
N THR A 251 -14.20 55.05 35.22
CA THR A 251 -14.37 55.17 33.76
C THR A 251 -14.44 53.80 33.10
N GLN A 252 -13.53 52.90 33.48
CA GLN A 252 -13.48 51.53 32.94
C GLN A 252 -14.73 50.71 33.33
N HIS A 253 -15.30 50.96 34.53
CA HIS A 253 -16.58 50.36 34.90
C HIS A 253 -17.72 50.84 33.99
N TYR A 254 -17.79 52.13 33.69
CA TYR A 254 -18.80 52.64 32.76
C TYR A 254 -18.59 52.16 31.31
N ASP A 255 -17.36 52.04 30.84
CA ASP A 255 -17.04 51.46 29.53
C ASP A 255 -17.48 50.00 29.44
N THR A 256 -17.27 49.22 30.52
CA THR A 256 -17.72 47.82 30.62
C THR A 256 -19.25 47.72 30.57
N LEU A 257 -19.93 48.61 31.29
CA LEU A 257 -21.39 48.70 31.24
C LEU A 257 -21.94 49.07 29.88
N GLN A 258 -21.28 50.00 29.18
CA GLN A 258 -21.61 50.39 27.84
C GLN A 258 -21.42 49.20 26.87
N ALA A 259 -20.34 48.44 27.00
CA ALA A 259 -20.09 47.25 26.20
C ALA A 259 -21.15 46.19 26.41
N ILE A 260 -21.55 45.93 27.66
CA ILE A 260 -22.62 44.97 28.02
C ILE A 260 -23.98 45.44 27.47
N GLY A 261 -24.25 46.77 27.48
CA GLY A 261 -25.49 47.37 26.97
C GLY A 261 -25.57 47.38 25.44
N ALA A 262 -24.44 47.32 24.73
CA ALA A 262 -24.37 47.29 23.27
C ALA A 262 -24.67 45.88 22.69
N ASP A 263 -24.48 44.79 23.46
CA ASP A 263 -24.83 43.45 23.05
C ASP A 263 -26.34 43.23 23.11
N ALA A 264 -26.97 43.03 21.95
CA ALA A 264 -28.43 42.94 21.75
C ALA A 264 -29.15 41.82 22.52
N ASN A 265 -28.43 40.97 23.25
CA ASN A 265 -28.94 39.85 24.06
C ASN A 265 -28.82 40.11 25.58
N SER A 266 -28.60 41.34 25.99
CA SER A 266 -28.45 41.65 27.42
C SER A 266 -29.76 41.55 28.19
N ASN A 267 -29.76 40.73 29.25
CA ASN A 267 -30.81 40.75 30.26
C ASN A 267 -30.83 42.14 30.93
N LEU A 268 -32.00 42.56 31.43
CA LEU A 268 -32.18 43.81 32.15
C LEU A 268 -31.23 43.84 33.37
N ILE A 269 -30.20 44.68 33.33
CA ILE A 269 -29.31 44.88 34.44
C ILE A 269 -29.79 46.14 35.19
N LEU A 270 -30.35 45.97 36.35
CA LEU A 270 -30.74 47.08 37.24
C LEU A 270 -29.52 47.51 38.06
N LEU A 271 -28.91 48.62 37.75
CA LEU A 271 -27.80 49.19 38.46
C LEU A 271 -28.27 50.36 39.32
N PRO A 272 -27.80 50.44 40.59
CA PRO A 272 -28.06 51.62 41.40
C PRO A 272 -27.39 52.86 40.81
N ASN A 273 -28.18 53.80 40.34
CA ASN A 273 -27.74 55.02 39.68
C ASN A 273 -27.53 56.20 40.68
N SER A 274 -26.93 55.90 41.85
CA SER A 274 -26.60 56.98 42.82
C SER A 274 -25.09 57.26 42.82
N PRO A 275 -24.66 58.51 42.89
CA PRO A 275 -23.23 58.88 43.04
C PRO A 275 -22.54 58.22 44.23
N GLN A 276 -23.34 57.88 45.26
CA GLN A 276 -22.88 57.14 46.45
C GLN A 276 -22.47 55.70 46.16
N ALA A 277 -23.13 55.04 45.20
CA ALA A 277 -22.80 53.66 44.86
C ALA A 277 -21.35 53.50 44.31
N GLY A 278 -20.83 54.48 43.59
CA GLY A 278 -19.45 54.54 43.13
C GLY A 278 -18.43 54.68 44.27
N SER A 279 -18.72 55.51 45.29
CA SER A 279 -17.85 55.67 46.46
C SER A 279 -17.91 54.45 47.39
N ASP A 280 -19.05 53.81 47.52
CA ASP A 280 -19.20 52.56 48.31
C ASP A 280 -18.49 51.39 47.63
N MET A 281 -18.48 51.33 46.31
CA MET A 281 -17.73 50.35 45.54
C MET A 281 -16.21 50.52 45.74
N LEU A 282 -15.71 51.76 45.72
CA LEU A 282 -14.32 52.07 46.00
C LEU A 282 -13.92 51.71 47.45
N ASN A 283 -14.75 52.06 48.44
CA ASN A 283 -14.51 51.70 49.83
C ASN A 283 -14.50 50.16 50.04
N ASN A 284 -15.40 49.44 49.40
CA ASN A 284 -15.44 47.97 49.43
C ASN A 284 -14.23 47.36 48.75
N MET A 285 -13.75 47.92 47.62
CA MET A 285 -12.52 47.49 46.97
C MET A 285 -11.29 47.74 47.86
N VAL A 286 -11.14 48.89 48.41
CA VAL A 286 -10.02 49.22 49.34
C VAL A 286 -10.07 48.28 50.56
N ALA A 287 -11.25 48.04 51.14
CA ALA A 287 -11.41 47.10 52.22
C ALA A 287 -11.06 45.65 51.84
N SER A 288 -11.44 45.19 50.63
CA SER A 288 -11.11 43.86 50.14
C SER A 288 -9.61 43.72 49.85
N PHE A 289 -8.94 44.73 49.31
CA PHE A 289 -7.48 44.74 49.14
C PHE A 289 -6.73 44.69 50.44
N THR A 290 -7.20 45.44 51.43
CA THR A 290 -6.61 45.45 52.80
C THR A 290 -6.80 44.08 53.47
N ALA A 291 -7.98 43.49 53.35
CA ALA A 291 -8.25 42.16 53.86
C ALA A 291 -7.42 41.08 53.14
N SER A 292 -7.27 41.18 51.81
CA SER A 292 -6.46 40.25 51.00
C SER A 292 -4.97 40.33 51.38
N ASN A 293 -4.43 41.52 51.63
CA ASN A 293 -3.04 41.69 52.09
C ASN A 293 -2.83 41.08 53.47
N GLN A 294 -3.78 41.24 54.40
CA GLN A 294 -3.70 40.61 55.74
C GLN A 294 -3.77 39.08 55.64
N VAL A 295 -4.62 38.52 54.77
CA VAL A 295 -4.68 37.08 54.52
C VAL A 295 -3.41 36.59 53.86
N GLY A 296 -2.82 37.32 52.91
CA GLY A 296 -1.55 37.00 52.27
C GLY A 296 -0.38 36.94 53.23
N GLU A 297 -0.31 37.91 54.17
CA GLU A 297 0.72 37.90 55.23
C GLU A 297 0.52 36.77 56.23
N SER A 298 -0.70 36.48 56.62
CA SER A 298 -0.99 35.38 57.54
C SER A 298 -0.70 34.02 56.90
N MET A 299 -0.94 33.83 55.61
CA MET A 299 -0.55 32.62 54.87
C MET A 299 0.97 32.48 54.74
N LYS A 300 1.70 33.54 54.44
CA LYS A 300 3.18 33.52 54.45
C LYS A 300 3.76 33.13 55.78
N ARG A 301 3.19 33.60 56.88
CA ARG A 301 3.57 33.20 58.24
C ARG A 301 3.26 31.73 58.53
N TYR A 302 2.14 31.22 58.01
CA TYR A 302 1.77 29.82 58.19
C TYR A 302 2.66 28.87 57.35
N GLN A 303 3.03 29.24 56.13
CA GLN A 303 3.98 28.49 55.31
C GLN A 303 5.38 28.47 55.94
N LYS A 304 5.88 29.61 56.40
CA LYS A 304 7.19 29.68 57.05
C LYS A 304 7.26 28.86 58.37
N LYS A 305 6.12 28.70 59.07
CA LYS A 305 6.01 27.85 60.25
C LYS A 305 5.93 26.35 59.91
N LYS A 306 5.38 26.03 58.74
CA LYS A 306 5.30 24.65 58.22
C LYS A 306 6.64 24.16 57.69
N ASP A 307 7.38 25.02 57.00
CA ASP A 307 8.71 24.70 56.47
C ASP A 307 9.73 24.53 57.60
N SER A 308 9.71 25.39 58.64
CA SER A 308 10.55 25.20 59.81
C SER A 308 10.21 23.95 60.66
N GLY A 309 8.94 23.53 60.67
CA GLY A 309 8.50 22.27 61.27
C GLY A 309 8.91 21.00 60.48
N GLN A 310 9.06 21.11 59.14
CA GLN A 310 9.59 20.03 58.34
C GLN A 310 11.11 19.88 58.40
N GLU A 311 11.86 21.01 58.53
CA GLU A 311 13.30 20.95 58.74
C GLU A 311 13.64 20.30 60.08
N VAL A 312 12.90 20.60 61.17
CA VAL A 312 13.10 19.96 62.51
C VAL A 312 12.76 18.45 62.41
N LYS A 313 11.72 18.03 61.63
CA LYS A 313 11.44 16.62 61.47
C LYS A 313 12.49 15.88 60.64
N ARG A 314 13.07 16.51 59.60
CA ARG A 314 14.16 15.92 58.81
C ARG A 314 15.42 15.76 59.65
N SER A 315 15.79 16.74 60.41
CA SER A 315 16.98 16.66 61.36
C SER A 315 16.81 15.57 62.43
N MET A 316 15.59 15.31 62.92
CA MET A 316 15.30 14.20 63.84
C MET A 316 15.35 12.83 63.20
N THR A 317 14.91 12.71 61.91
CA THR A 317 14.97 11.43 61.15
C THR A 317 16.42 11.09 60.82
N ASP A 318 17.22 12.07 60.40
CA ASP A 318 18.65 11.87 60.07
C ASP A 318 19.46 11.51 61.32
N PHE A 319 19.10 12.06 62.49
CA PHE A 319 19.75 11.72 63.78
C PHE A 319 19.44 10.27 64.21
N ASN A 320 18.19 9.81 64.09
CA ASN A 320 17.81 8.44 64.43
C ASN A 320 18.41 7.39 63.43
N GLN A 321 18.54 7.72 62.11
CA GLN A 321 19.22 6.84 61.18
C GLN A 321 20.72 6.70 61.40
N SER A 322 21.36 7.74 61.93
CA SER A 322 22.78 7.70 62.28
C SER A 322 23.08 6.90 63.59
N GLU A 323 22.12 6.76 64.51
CA GLU A 323 22.24 5.88 65.69
C GLU A 323 21.97 4.40 65.34
N ASP A 324 20.98 4.11 64.44
CA ASP A 324 20.70 2.78 64.00
C ASP A 324 21.83 2.17 63.12
N SER A 325 22.53 3.00 62.34
CA SER A 325 23.71 2.53 61.60
C SER A 325 24.89 2.21 62.50
N LYS A 326 25.10 2.98 63.56
CA LYS A 326 26.14 2.69 64.56
C LYS A 326 25.83 1.49 65.44
N ALA A 327 24.58 1.11 65.64
CA ALA A 327 24.17 -0.09 66.36
C ALA A 327 24.36 -1.37 65.49
N ARG A 328 24.13 -1.30 64.19
CA ARG A 328 24.33 -2.43 63.26
C ARG A 328 25.79 -2.80 63.05
N ASP A 329 26.70 -1.82 63.05
CA ASP A 329 28.14 -2.06 62.91
C ASP A 329 28.78 -2.73 64.16
N LYS A 330 28.07 -2.79 65.29
CA LYS A 330 28.54 -3.44 66.55
C LYS A 330 28.06 -4.91 66.69
N GLU A 331 27.17 -5.40 65.83
CA GLU A 331 26.51 -6.70 66.02
C GLU A 331 26.90 -7.75 64.96
N ASN A 332 27.92 -7.48 64.12
CA ASN A 332 28.41 -8.50 63.18
C ASN A 332 29.94 -8.68 63.25
N PRO A 333 30.48 -9.47 64.16
CA PRO A 333 31.82 -10.01 64.04
C PRO A 333 31.80 -11.30 63.22
N GLU A 334 32.55 -11.30 62.13
CA GLU A 334 33.26 -12.42 61.51
C GLU A 334 32.54 -13.79 61.43
N ASN A 335 32.28 -14.23 60.25
CA ASN A 335 32.43 -15.63 59.91
C ASN A 335 33.14 -15.77 58.54
N PRO A 336 34.42 -16.17 58.53
CA PRO A 336 35.09 -16.63 57.35
C PRO A 336 34.83 -18.15 57.23
N ASP A 337 34.72 -18.64 56.06
CA ASP A 337 34.65 -20.02 55.57
C ASP A 337 33.29 -20.44 55.01
N LEU A 338 33.30 -20.62 53.67
CA LEU A 338 33.20 -21.88 53.00
C LEU A 338 33.06 -21.71 51.48
N VAL A 339 34.17 -22.11 50.81
CA VAL A 339 34.28 -22.81 49.52
C VAL A 339 33.48 -22.35 48.35
#